data_aff9ae26e4238ac2d6822b0db6fb67db
#
_entry.id   aff9ae26e4238ac2d6822b0db6fb67db
#
_cell.length_a   1.000
_cell.length_b   1.000
_cell.length_c   1.000
_cell.angle_alpha   90.00
_cell.angle_beta   90.00
_cell.angle_gamma   90.00
#
_symmetry.space_group_name_H-M   'P 1'
#
loop_
_entity.id
_entity.type
_entity.pdbx_description
1 polymer ?
#
loop_
_entity_poly.entity_id
_entity_poly.type
_entity_poly.pdbx_seq_one_letter_code
_entity_poly.pdbx_strand_id
1 'polypeptide(L)'
;MQLDTVLAQIDADLNNSVIRLLELLRIPSISTDPAFRQDCDAAADWLVLDIESLGATAEKHPTPGYPMVVGHITPPNSDCLPHILFYGHYDVQPVDPIELWNKDPFDPQVEDTMKGKVIRGRGSSDDKGQLMTF
;
A
#
# COMPACT_ATOMS: atom_id res chain seq x y z
N MET A 1 -2.13 10.56 23.87
CA MET A 1 -3.09 9.50 23.45
C MET A 1 -2.67 8.23 24.18
N GLN A 2 -3.59 7.50 24.80
CA GLN A 2 -3.24 6.24 25.47
C GLN A 2 -3.16 5.11 24.44
N LEU A 3 -2.25 4.17 24.61
CA LEU A 3 -2.05 3.03 23.69
C LEU A 3 -3.35 2.28 23.41
N ASP A 4 -4.13 1.99 24.46
CA ASP A 4 -5.40 1.26 24.32
C ASP A 4 -6.40 1.96 23.39
N THR A 5 -6.42 3.30 23.39
CA THR A 5 -7.27 4.07 22.46
C THR A 5 -6.82 3.89 21.01
N VAL A 6 -5.51 3.84 20.76
CA VAL A 6 -4.96 3.62 19.41
C VAL A 6 -5.29 2.21 18.94
N LEU A 7 -5.06 1.21 19.77
CA LEU A 7 -5.36 -0.19 19.43
C LEU A 7 -6.85 -0.39 19.15
N ALA A 8 -7.73 0.18 19.98
CA ALA A 8 -9.18 0.10 19.74
C ALA A 8 -9.60 0.77 18.41
N GLN A 9 -8.93 1.88 18.03
CA GLN A 9 -9.20 2.53 16.75
C GLN A 9 -8.72 1.66 15.58
N ILE A 10 -7.55 1.03 15.68
CA ILE A 10 -7.03 0.09 14.66
C ILE A 10 -8.01 -1.06 14.48
N ASP A 11 -8.47 -1.68 15.57
CA ASP A 11 -9.43 -2.78 15.51
C ASP A 11 -10.77 -2.35 14.88
N ALA A 12 -11.25 -1.16 15.21
CA ALA A 12 -12.50 -0.63 14.67
C ALA A 12 -12.42 -0.35 13.16
N ASP A 13 -11.24 0.05 12.66
CA ASP A 13 -11.03 0.42 11.25
C ASP A 13 -10.41 -0.69 10.39
N LEU A 14 -10.13 -1.86 10.96
CA LEU A 14 -9.42 -2.94 10.28
C LEU A 14 -10.06 -3.33 8.94
N ASN A 15 -11.39 -3.38 8.86
CA ASN A 15 -12.09 -3.74 7.63
C ASN A 15 -11.84 -2.72 6.51
N ASN A 16 -11.84 -1.43 6.82
CA ASN A 16 -11.54 -0.36 5.85
C ASN A 16 -10.08 -0.45 5.40
N SER A 17 -9.16 -0.68 6.32
CA SER A 17 -7.75 -0.86 6.01
C SER A 17 -7.51 -2.05 5.07
N VAL A 18 -8.22 -3.17 5.30
CA VAL A 18 -8.17 -4.32 4.38
C VAL A 18 -8.73 -3.97 3.00
N ILE A 19 -9.86 -3.26 2.92
CA ILE A 19 -10.44 -2.83 1.64
C ILE A 19 -9.44 -1.97 0.86
N ARG A 20 -8.85 -0.97 1.49
CA ARG A 20 -7.82 -0.10 0.88
C ARG A 20 -6.62 -0.92 0.36
N LEU A 21 -6.12 -1.86 1.16
CA LEU A 21 -5.05 -2.76 0.70
C LEU A 21 -5.47 -3.57 -0.52
N LEU A 22 -6.68 -4.16 -0.53
CA LEU A 22 -7.17 -4.94 -1.67
C LEU A 22 -7.30 -4.07 -2.94
N GLU A 23 -7.68 -2.80 -2.82
CA GLU A 23 -7.72 -1.86 -3.94
C GLU A 23 -6.33 -1.62 -4.53
N LEU A 24 -5.34 -1.33 -3.70
CA LEU A 24 -3.95 -1.14 -4.14
C LEU A 24 -3.37 -2.42 -4.77
N LEU A 25 -3.69 -3.60 -4.23
CA LEU A 25 -3.22 -4.89 -4.74
C LEU A 25 -3.78 -5.22 -6.12
N ARG A 26 -4.97 -4.69 -6.49
CA ARG A 26 -5.57 -4.89 -7.82
C ARG A 26 -4.84 -4.16 -8.93
N ILE A 27 -4.01 -3.19 -8.62
CA ILE A 27 -3.23 -2.43 -9.61
C ILE A 27 -1.95 -3.23 -9.91
N PRO A 28 -1.77 -3.74 -11.16
CA PRO A 28 -0.64 -4.59 -11.52
C PRO A 28 0.63 -3.76 -11.79
N SER A 29 1.14 -3.06 -10.80
CA SER A 29 2.28 -2.14 -10.92
C SER A 29 3.63 -2.86 -11.10
N ILE A 30 3.74 -3.67 -12.17
CA ILE A 30 4.97 -4.41 -12.51
C ILE A 30 5.99 -3.47 -13.14
N SER A 31 6.99 -3.05 -12.37
CA SER A 31 7.97 -2.03 -12.80
C SER A 31 8.99 -2.54 -13.83
N THR A 32 9.20 -3.84 -13.91
CA THR A 32 10.19 -4.45 -14.80
C THR A 32 9.67 -4.67 -16.24
N ASP A 33 8.38 -4.49 -16.49
CA ASP A 33 7.76 -4.62 -17.81
C ASP A 33 7.16 -3.28 -18.25
N PRO A 34 7.64 -2.69 -19.37
CA PRO A 34 7.10 -1.45 -19.91
C PRO A 34 5.60 -1.47 -20.25
N ALA A 35 5.01 -2.65 -20.45
CA ALA A 35 3.58 -2.79 -20.69
C ALA A 35 2.74 -2.30 -19.50
N PHE A 36 3.26 -2.38 -18.27
CA PHE A 36 2.59 -1.97 -17.03
C PHE A 36 2.97 -0.55 -16.56
N ARG A 37 3.56 0.26 -17.44
CA ARG A 37 3.94 1.64 -17.08
C ARG A 37 2.74 2.46 -16.57
N GLN A 38 1.59 2.33 -17.23
CA GLN A 38 0.37 3.05 -16.83
C GLN A 38 -0.15 2.56 -15.48
N ASP A 39 -0.02 1.27 -15.19
CA ASP A 39 -0.44 0.71 -13.91
C ASP A 39 0.47 1.17 -12.75
N CYS A 40 1.78 1.29 -13.01
CA CYS A 40 2.70 1.89 -12.03
C CYS A 40 2.34 3.36 -11.75
N ASP A 41 1.98 4.12 -12.79
CA ASP A 41 1.55 5.51 -12.64
C ASP A 41 0.21 5.60 -11.90
N ALA A 42 -0.75 4.72 -12.20
CA ALA A 42 -2.02 4.61 -11.51
C ALA A 42 -1.86 4.23 -10.02
N ALA A 43 -0.92 3.34 -9.70
CA ALA A 43 -0.60 3.00 -8.31
C ALA A 43 -0.04 4.20 -7.54
N ALA A 44 0.82 5.01 -8.18
CA ALA A 44 1.33 6.23 -7.59
C ALA A 44 0.21 7.26 -7.36
N ASP A 45 -0.71 7.42 -8.31
CA ASP A 45 -1.86 8.33 -8.17
C ASP A 45 -2.80 7.86 -7.05
N TRP A 46 -3.06 6.54 -6.97
CA TRP A 46 -3.85 5.96 -5.89
C TRP A 46 -3.23 6.26 -4.52
N LEU A 47 -1.91 6.10 -4.37
CA LEU A 47 -1.20 6.40 -3.12
C LEU A 47 -1.27 7.87 -2.73
N VAL A 48 -1.18 8.79 -3.69
CA VAL A 48 -1.37 10.22 -3.41
C VAL A 48 -2.73 10.46 -2.77
N LEU A 49 -3.80 9.96 -3.40
CA LEU A 49 -5.17 10.12 -2.91
C LEU A 49 -5.37 9.45 -1.54
N ASP A 50 -4.79 8.28 -1.36
CA ASP A 50 -4.90 7.54 -0.10
C ASP A 50 -4.22 8.28 1.06
N ILE A 51 -2.99 8.76 0.86
CA ILE A 51 -2.25 9.55 1.84
C ILE A 51 -2.99 10.87 2.17
N GLU A 52 -3.54 11.55 1.16
CA GLU A 52 -4.34 12.76 1.36
C GLU A 52 -5.61 12.49 2.16
N SER A 53 -6.24 11.32 1.97
CA SER A 53 -7.43 10.91 2.73
C SER A 53 -7.16 10.78 4.24
N LEU A 54 -5.91 10.58 4.64
CA LEU A 54 -5.44 10.54 6.03
C LEU A 54 -5.17 11.92 6.63
N GLY A 55 -5.40 13.00 5.86
CA GLY A 55 -5.13 14.38 6.30
C GLY A 55 -3.68 14.81 6.11
N ALA A 56 -2.89 14.07 5.38
CA ALA A 56 -1.54 14.43 4.96
C ALA A 56 -1.57 15.29 3.67
N THR A 57 -0.44 15.89 3.32
CA THR A 57 -0.17 16.34 1.96
C THR A 57 0.60 15.27 1.22
N ALA A 58 0.33 15.05 -0.05
CA ALA A 58 1.08 14.08 -0.86
C ALA A 58 1.33 14.62 -2.27
N GLU A 59 2.47 14.28 -2.84
CA GLU A 59 2.86 14.68 -4.17
C GLU A 59 3.54 13.54 -4.92
N LYS A 60 3.26 13.46 -6.22
CA LYS A 60 3.92 12.55 -7.15
C LYS A 60 5.09 13.27 -7.82
N HIS A 61 6.32 12.80 -7.57
CA HIS A 61 7.55 13.36 -8.14
C HIS A 61 8.04 12.50 -9.31
N PRO A 62 8.26 13.08 -10.48
CA PRO A 62 8.81 12.37 -11.62
C PRO A 62 10.26 11.94 -11.35
N THR A 63 10.61 10.74 -11.81
CA THR A 63 11.97 10.22 -11.82
C THR A 63 12.34 9.72 -13.22
N PRO A 64 13.61 9.41 -13.51
CA PRO A 64 13.97 8.76 -14.78
C PRO A 64 13.29 7.39 -14.98
N GLY A 65 12.86 6.73 -13.88
CA GLY A 65 12.09 5.48 -13.90
C GLY A 65 10.60 5.72 -13.72
N TYR A 66 10.08 5.23 -12.60
CA TYR A 66 8.69 5.42 -12.18
C TYR A 66 8.59 6.55 -11.14
N PRO A 67 7.41 7.18 -11.00
CA PRO A 67 7.28 8.29 -10.06
C PRO A 67 7.53 7.85 -8.62
N MET A 68 8.03 8.78 -7.82
CA MET A 68 8.11 8.64 -6.37
C MET A 68 6.95 9.41 -5.74
N VAL A 69 6.28 8.82 -4.77
CA VAL A 69 5.26 9.49 -3.96
C VAL A 69 5.87 9.92 -2.64
N VAL A 70 5.68 11.18 -2.28
CA VAL A 70 6.15 11.75 -1.02
C VAL A 70 4.97 12.36 -0.29
N GLY A 71 4.71 11.88 0.93
CA GLY A 71 3.67 12.41 1.81
C GLY A 71 4.24 13.04 3.07
N HIS A 72 3.55 14.04 3.60
CA HIS A 72 3.89 14.71 4.85
C HIS A 72 2.69 14.85 5.76
N ILE A 73 2.83 14.38 7.00
CA ILE A 73 1.89 14.66 8.08
C ILE A 73 2.56 15.65 9.03
N THR A 74 1.96 16.81 9.19
CA THR A 74 2.47 17.87 10.06
C THR A 74 1.47 18.08 11.22
N PRO A 75 1.67 17.42 12.36
CA PRO A 75 0.78 17.61 13.51
C PRO A 75 0.96 19.00 14.14
N PRO A 76 -0.03 19.51 14.89
CA PRO A 76 0.13 20.73 15.66
C PRO A 76 1.35 20.64 16.58
N ASN A 77 2.14 21.72 16.67
CA ASN A 77 3.38 21.80 17.47
C ASN A 77 4.50 20.86 16.99
N SER A 78 4.56 20.57 15.70
CA SER A 78 5.55 19.69 15.08
C SER A 78 7.01 20.18 15.24
N ASP A 79 7.26 21.47 15.45
CA ASP A 79 8.61 22.04 15.59
C ASP A 79 9.47 21.41 16.71
N CYS A 80 8.82 20.77 17.69
CA CYS A 80 9.49 20.10 18.81
C CYS A 80 9.44 18.58 18.72
N LEU A 81 8.89 18.01 17.62
CA LEU A 81 8.72 16.57 17.46
C LEU A 81 9.82 16.00 16.57
N PRO A 82 10.25 14.76 16.81
CA PRO A 82 11.17 14.09 15.89
C PRO A 82 10.49 13.81 14.57
N HIS A 83 11.23 13.95 13.48
CA HIS A 83 10.80 13.50 12.18
C HIS A 83 11.02 12.00 12.05
N ILE A 84 9.98 11.29 11.61
CA ILE A 84 10.04 9.85 11.30
C ILE A 84 9.82 9.71 9.80
N LEU A 85 10.73 9.02 9.12
CA LEU A 85 10.60 8.67 7.72
C LEU A 85 10.16 7.23 7.61
N PHE A 86 8.98 6.99 6.99
CA PHE A 86 8.57 5.70 6.50
C PHE A 86 8.99 5.54 5.05
N TYR A 87 9.37 4.33 4.68
CA TYR A 87 9.77 3.99 3.33
C TYR A 87 9.14 2.65 2.94
N GLY A 88 8.66 2.57 1.72
CA GLY A 88 8.16 1.36 1.11
C GLY A 88 8.14 1.50 -0.41
N HIS A 89 7.84 0.42 -1.15
CA HIS A 89 7.69 0.47 -2.59
C HIS A 89 6.32 -0.07 -3.03
N TYR A 90 5.77 0.52 -4.06
CA TYR A 90 4.44 0.19 -4.58
C TYR A 90 4.47 -0.66 -5.85
N ASP A 91 5.65 -0.83 -6.44
CA ASP A 91 5.81 -1.73 -7.56
C ASP A 91 5.90 -3.20 -7.10
N VAL A 92 5.70 -4.08 -8.04
CA VAL A 92 5.74 -5.52 -7.80
C VAL A 92 6.52 -6.24 -8.90
N GLN A 93 6.99 -7.44 -8.56
CA GLN A 93 7.61 -8.34 -9.53
C GLN A 93 6.57 -8.97 -10.47
N PRO A 94 6.97 -9.43 -11.66
CA PRO A 94 6.14 -10.27 -12.52
C PRO A 94 5.56 -11.48 -11.79
N VAL A 95 4.48 -12.00 -12.33
CA VAL A 95 3.73 -13.12 -11.73
C VAL A 95 4.17 -14.50 -12.23
N ASP A 96 5.17 -14.53 -13.10
CA ASP A 96 5.66 -15.77 -13.67
C ASP A 96 6.30 -16.72 -12.62
N PRO A 97 6.07 -18.02 -12.75
CA PRO A 97 5.16 -18.68 -13.70
C PRO A 97 3.70 -18.60 -13.25
N ILE A 98 2.83 -18.11 -14.12
CA ILE A 98 1.40 -17.86 -13.83
C ILE A 98 0.64 -19.12 -13.42
N GLU A 99 1.04 -20.28 -13.93
CA GLU A 99 0.42 -21.59 -13.64
C GLU A 99 0.60 -22.06 -12.20
N LEU A 100 1.48 -21.42 -11.43
CA LEU A 100 1.63 -21.71 -10.00
C LEU A 100 0.67 -20.93 -9.11
N TRP A 101 -0.07 -19.99 -9.69
CA TRP A 101 -1.08 -19.26 -8.95
C TRP A 101 -2.42 -20.02 -9.01
N ASN A 102 -3.04 -20.21 -7.84
CA ASN A 102 -4.36 -20.85 -7.76
C ASN A 102 -5.50 -19.93 -8.25
N LYS A 103 -5.28 -18.62 -8.26
CA LYS A 103 -6.22 -17.58 -8.68
C LYS A 103 -5.43 -16.46 -9.36
N ASP A 104 -6.13 -15.52 -9.99
CA ASP A 104 -5.50 -14.33 -10.54
C ASP A 104 -4.70 -13.59 -9.44
N PRO A 105 -3.39 -13.39 -9.64
CA PRO A 105 -2.54 -12.70 -8.67
C PRO A 105 -2.93 -11.24 -8.40
N PHE A 106 -3.68 -10.61 -9.30
CA PHE A 106 -4.20 -9.24 -9.16
C PHE A 106 -5.71 -9.17 -8.81
N ASP A 107 -6.33 -10.33 -8.53
CA ASP A 107 -7.63 -10.38 -7.83
C ASP A 107 -7.42 -10.88 -6.38
N PRO A 108 -6.91 -10.01 -5.48
CA PRO A 108 -6.55 -10.40 -4.12
C PRO A 108 -7.75 -10.87 -3.33
N GLN A 109 -7.55 -11.95 -2.57
CA GLN A 109 -8.60 -12.58 -1.77
C GLN A 109 -8.19 -12.66 -0.31
N VAL A 110 -9.17 -12.45 0.58
CA VAL A 110 -9.05 -12.79 2.00
C VAL A 110 -9.52 -14.24 2.16
N GLU A 111 -8.65 -15.09 2.65
CA GLU A 111 -8.92 -16.52 2.80
C GLU A 111 -8.81 -16.93 4.27
N ASP A 112 -9.75 -17.79 4.72
CA ASP A 112 -9.66 -18.41 6.03
C ASP A 112 -8.75 -19.63 5.95
N THR A 113 -7.77 -19.69 6.83
CA THR A 113 -6.82 -20.82 6.94
C THR A 113 -6.74 -21.31 8.37
N MET A 114 -6.10 -22.46 8.57
CA MET A 114 -5.83 -22.97 9.92
C MET A 114 -4.93 -22.03 10.76
N LYS A 115 -4.23 -21.10 10.12
CA LYS A 115 -3.37 -20.09 10.78
C LYS A 115 -4.07 -18.74 10.95
N GLY A 116 -5.36 -18.65 10.61
CA GLY A 116 -6.15 -17.41 10.60
C GLY A 116 -6.40 -16.89 9.20
N LYS A 117 -6.87 -15.65 9.11
CA LYS A 117 -7.12 -14.98 7.84
C LYS A 117 -5.81 -14.57 7.18
N VAL A 118 -5.71 -14.80 5.87
CA VAL A 118 -4.57 -14.40 5.05
C VAL A 118 -5.06 -13.67 3.81
N ILE A 119 -4.26 -12.73 3.30
CA ILE A 119 -4.50 -12.07 2.02
C ILE A 119 -3.55 -12.69 1.00
N ARG A 120 -4.11 -13.20 -0.11
CA ARG A 120 -3.33 -13.75 -1.24
C ARG A 120 -3.48 -12.85 -2.45
N GLY A 121 -2.34 -12.48 -3.01
CA GLY A 121 -2.22 -11.65 -4.20
C GLY A 121 -0.78 -11.20 -4.39
N ARG A 122 -0.41 -10.79 -5.60
CA ARG A 122 0.92 -10.22 -5.84
C ARG A 122 1.07 -8.91 -5.06
N GLY A 123 2.19 -8.77 -4.33
CA GLY A 123 2.47 -7.59 -3.51
C GLY A 123 1.85 -7.62 -2.11
N SER A 124 1.06 -8.66 -1.75
CA SER A 124 0.43 -8.74 -0.42
C SER A 124 1.42 -8.85 0.74
N SER A 125 2.65 -9.31 0.46
CA SER A 125 3.74 -9.41 1.43
C SER A 125 4.90 -8.49 1.08
N ASP A 126 5.17 -8.27 -0.20
CA ASP A 126 6.31 -7.50 -0.70
C ASP A 126 5.87 -6.60 -1.87
N ASP A 127 5.65 -5.28 -1.66
CA ASP A 127 5.77 -4.57 -0.38
C ASP A 127 4.46 -3.85 -0.01
N LYS A 128 3.42 -3.87 -0.89
CA LYS A 128 2.15 -3.14 -0.69
C LYS A 128 1.47 -3.48 0.64
N GLY A 129 1.52 -4.75 1.06
CA GLY A 129 0.96 -5.16 2.34
C GLY A 129 1.68 -4.52 3.53
N GLN A 130 2.99 -4.38 3.47
CA GLN A 130 3.78 -3.71 4.51
C GLN A 130 3.61 -2.19 4.43
N LEU A 131 3.62 -1.63 3.21
CA LEU A 131 3.41 -0.21 2.98
C LEU A 131 2.11 0.30 3.60
N MET A 132 1.04 -0.47 3.54
CA MET A 132 -0.29 -0.11 4.07
C MET A 132 -0.44 -0.30 5.59
N THR A 133 0.64 -0.63 6.30
CA THR A 133 0.64 -0.71 7.78
C THR A 133 1.11 0.58 8.46
N PHE A 134 1.50 1.59 7.70
CA PHE A 134 1.94 2.90 8.20
C PHE A 134 0.82 3.91 8.33
#